data_ee2e9a944cee8995a3a8bb67f6b3a8fa
#
_entry.id   ee2e9a944cee8995a3a8bb67f6b3a8fa
#
_cell.length_a   1.000
_cell.length_b   1.000
_cell.length_c   1.000
_cell.angle_alpha   90.00
_cell.angle_beta   90.00
_cell.angle_gamma   90.00
#
_symmetry.space_group_name_H-M   'P 1'
#
loop_
_entity.id
_entity.type
_entity.pdbx_description
1 polymer ?
#
loop_
_entity_poly.entity_id
_entity_poly.type
_entity_poly.pdbx_seq_one_letter_code
_entity_poly.pdbx_strand_id
1 'polypeptide(L)'
;MTSLKRIKKELLDLSENPLFNCSAGPIGDNLSEWEATIIGPEDTPYSGGVFTLSILFPPDYPFNPPKIKFLTRIYHCNINQHGGICLDILKDQWSPALTISKVLMSISSLLSDCNPDDPLVPEIARLYNKDRIKHDLIAREYTEKYG
;
A
#
# COMPACT_ATOMS: atom_id res chain seq x y z
N MET A 1 -25.90 -3.73 -5.82
CA MET A 1 -25.30 -2.71 -4.97
C MET A 1 -24.49 -1.75 -5.83
N THR A 2 -24.69 -0.46 -5.63
CA THR A 2 -23.91 0.54 -6.37
C THR A 2 -22.49 0.64 -5.80
N SER A 3 -21.58 1.17 -6.61
CA SER A 3 -20.21 1.43 -6.18
C SER A 3 -20.18 2.32 -4.93
N LEU A 4 -20.98 3.38 -4.91
CA LEU A 4 -21.02 4.29 -3.76
C LEU A 4 -21.52 3.59 -2.48
N LYS A 5 -22.52 2.73 -2.59
CA LYS A 5 -23.01 1.98 -1.43
C LYS A 5 -21.93 1.07 -0.86
N ARG A 6 -21.19 0.39 -1.74
CA ARG A 6 -20.09 -0.47 -1.32
C ARG A 6 -18.99 0.33 -0.63
N ILE A 7 -18.61 1.48 -1.20
CA ILE A 7 -17.57 2.35 -0.64
C ILE A 7 -17.98 2.87 0.73
N LYS A 8 -19.24 3.31 0.87
CA LYS A 8 -19.78 3.78 2.16
C LYS A 8 -19.76 2.68 3.21
N LYS A 9 -20.10 1.45 2.81
CA LYS A 9 -20.08 0.31 3.72
C LYS A 9 -18.67 0.02 4.21
N GLU A 10 -17.67 0.08 3.32
CA GLU A 10 -16.29 -0.14 3.70
C GLU A 10 -15.76 0.98 4.60
N LEU A 11 -16.17 2.22 4.35
CA LEU A 11 -15.80 3.34 5.21
C LEU A 11 -16.35 3.15 6.63
N LEU A 12 -17.63 2.76 6.74
CA LEU A 12 -18.24 2.48 8.03
C LEU A 12 -17.53 1.32 8.74
N ASP A 13 -17.20 0.27 8.00
CA ASP A 13 -16.51 -0.89 8.56
C ASP A 13 -15.13 -0.50 9.12
N LEU A 14 -14.39 0.34 8.40
CA LEU A 14 -13.09 0.85 8.88
C LEU A 14 -13.24 1.71 10.14
N SER A 15 -14.32 2.49 10.26
CA SER A 15 -14.55 3.31 11.44
C SER A 15 -14.93 2.47 12.66
N GLU A 16 -15.64 1.37 12.45
CA GLU A 16 -16.04 0.45 13.52
C GLU A 16 -14.94 -0.55 13.88
N ASN A 17 -14.12 -0.93 12.91
CA ASN A 17 -13.05 -1.92 13.06
C ASN A 17 -11.74 -1.33 12.54
N PRO A 18 -11.15 -0.35 13.23
CA PRO A 18 -9.93 0.30 12.75
C PRO A 18 -8.76 -0.67 12.67
N LEU A 19 -7.90 -0.46 11.67
CA LEU A 19 -6.69 -1.23 11.51
C LEU A 19 -5.62 -0.73 12.49
N PHE A 20 -4.74 -1.65 12.90
CA PHE A 20 -3.72 -1.35 13.91
C PHE A 20 -2.73 -0.27 13.44
N ASN A 21 -2.22 -0.41 12.22
CA ASN A 21 -1.16 0.46 11.71
C ASN A 21 -1.53 1.20 10.43
N CYS A 22 -2.81 1.23 10.09
CA CYS A 22 -3.28 1.88 8.87
C CYS A 22 -4.52 2.69 9.16
N SER A 23 -4.69 3.78 8.42
CA SER A 23 -5.93 4.54 8.40
C SER A 23 -6.24 4.91 6.96
N ALA A 24 -7.52 5.11 6.65
CA ALA A 24 -7.94 5.49 5.31
C ALA A 24 -9.30 6.17 5.37
N GLY A 25 -9.52 7.10 4.45
CA GLY A 25 -10.80 7.77 4.32
C GLY A 25 -10.83 8.71 3.12
N PRO A 26 -12.03 9.21 2.76
CA PRO A 26 -12.18 10.07 1.61
C PRO A 26 -11.50 11.42 1.79
N ILE A 27 -11.08 12.00 0.67
CA ILE A 27 -10.53 13.36 0.60
C ILE A 27 -11.68 14.28 0.20
N GLY A 28 -12.01 15.25 1.08
CA GLY A 28 -13.08 16.18 0.79
C GLY A 28 -14.42 15.49 0.58
N ASP A 29 -15.19 15.95 -0.42
CA ASP A 29 -16.55 15.48 -0.66
C ASP A 29 -16.64 14.32 -1.66
N ASN A 30 -15.52 13.93 -2.27
CA ASN A 30 -15.53 12.86 -3.27
C ASN A 30 -15.25 11.51 -2.62
N LEU A 31 -16.29 10.70 -2.47
CA LEU A 31 -16.19 9.37 -1.85
C LEU A 31 -15.38 8.38 -2.67
N SER A 32 -15.12 8.67 -3.94
CA SER A 32 -14.33 7.78 -4.81
C SER A 32 -12.83 8.03 -4.73
N GLU A 33 -12.41 9.08 -4.04
CA GLU A 33 -11.01 9.40 -3.83
C GLU A 33 -10.68 9.38 -2.35
N TRP A 34 -9.80 8.46 -1.98
CA TRP A 34 -9.37 8.29 -0.59
C TRP A 34 -7.88 8.53 -0.46
N GLU A 35 -7.48 8.84 0.74
CA GLU A 35 -6.08 8.84 1.15
C GLU A 35 -5.92 7.86 2.30
N ALA A 36 -4.83 7.11 2.28
CA ALA A 36 -4.51 6.16 3.33
C ALA A 36 -3.14 6.47 3.92
N THR A 37 -2.95 6.04 5.14
CA THR A 37 -1.67 6.14 5.83
C THR A 37 -1.30 4.77 6.38
N ILE A 38 -0.06 4.35 6.13
CA ILE A 38 0.50 3.11 6.69
C ILE A 38 1.71 3.50 7.52
N ILE A 39 1.73 3.05 8.77
CA ILE A 39 2.90 3.20 9.64
C ILE A 39 3.84 2.04 9.33
N GLY A 40 5.12 2.34 9.06
CA GLY A 40 6.10 1.32 8.75
C GLY A 40 6.18 0.26 9.85
N PRO A 41 6.13 -1.03 9.48
CA PRO A 41 6.12 -2.10 10.48
C PRO A 41 7.38 -2.13 11.32
N GLU A 42 7.24 -2.53 12.59
CA GLU A 42 8.39 -2.73 13.47
C GLU A 42 9.31 -3.83 12.91
N ASP A 43 10.58 -3.78 13.28
CA ASP A 43 11.61 -4.73 12.84
C ASP A 43 11.85 -4.72 11.34
N THR A 44 11.51 -3.62 10.66
CA THR A 44 11.82 -3.39 9.25
C THR A 44 12.58 -2.08 9.09
N PRO A 45 13.27 -1.88 7.95
CA PRO A 45 13.92 -0.58 7.69
C PRO A 45 12.93 0.56 7.56
N TYR A 46 11.62 0.26 7.41
CA TYR A 46 10.56 1.25 7.27
C TYR A 46 9.96 1.69 8.61
N SER A 47 10.37 1.05 9.69
CA SER A 47 9.88 1.36 11.04
C SER A 47 10.04 2.84 11.38
N GLY A 48 9.01 3.43 11.95
CA GLY A 48 9.00 4.86 12.28
C GLY A 48 8.57 5.77 11.15
N GLY A 49 8.49 5.26 9.92
CA GLY A 49 8.00 6.03 8.78
C GLY A 49 6.48 6.05 8.72
N VAL A 50 5.95 7.13 8.16
CA VAL A 50 4.51 7.28 7.90
C VAL A 50 4.33 7.44 6.40
N PHE A 51 3.75 6.44 5.76
CA PHE A 51 3.62 6.40 4.31
C PHE A 51 2.19 6.72 3.90
N THR A 52 2.06 7.73 3.04
CA THR A 52 0.76 8.17 2.53
C THR A 52 0.53 7.56 1.16
N LEU A 53 -0.68 7.05 0.94
CA LEU A 53 -1.10 6.42 -0.30
C LEU A 53 -2.34 7.10 -0.85
N SER A 54 -2.48 7.09 -2.17
CA SER A 54 -3.67 7.53 -2.88
C SER A 54 -4.49 6.31 -3.26
N ILE A 55 -5.81 6.39 -3.07
CA ILE A 55 -6.75 5.33 -3.45
C ILE A 55 -7.82 5.94 -4.33
N LEU A 56 -7.95 5.43 -5.57
CA LEU A 56 -8.99 5.82 -6.51
C LEU A 56 -9.87 4.62 -6.80
N PHE A 57 -11.16 4.75 -6.52
CA PHE A 57 -12.12 3.68 -6.82
C PHE A 57 -12.66 3.85 -8.24
N PRO A 58 -12.61 2.80 -9.06
CA PRO A 58 -13.22 2.88 -10.39
C PRO A 58 -14.74 2.92 -10.31
N PRO A 59 -15.43 3.42 -11.37
CA PRO A 59 -16.89 3.50 -11.36
C PRO A 59 -17.60 2.16 -11.16
N ASP A 60 -16.95 1.07 -11.56
CA ASP A 60 -17.49 -0.29 -11.44
C ASP A 60 -16.94 -1.06 -10.24
N TYR A 61 -16.31 -0.36 -9.27
CA TYR A 61 -15.89 -0.99 -8.02
C TYR A 61 -17.10 -1.64 -7.34
N PRO A 62 -17.06 -2.86 -6.83
CA PRO A 62 -15.86 -3.68 -6.57
C PRO A 62 -15.53 -4.72 -7.65
N PHE A 63 -16.07 -4.62 -8.85
CA PHE A 63 -15.80 -5.59 -9.90
C PHE A 63 -14.40 -5.43 -10.48
N ASN A 64 -13.89 -4.21 -10.46
CA ASN A 64 -12.50 -3.94 -10.75
C ASN A 64 -11.79 -3.37 -9.53
N PRO A 65 -10.46 -3.59 -9.41
CA PRO A 65 -9.72 -3.17 -8.22
C PRO A 65 -9.59 -1.65 -8.10
N PRO A 66 -9.41 -1.14 -6.88
CA PRO A 66 -9.04 0.27 -6.71
C PRO A 66 -7.63 0.50 -7.25
N LYS A 67 -7.35 1.73 -7.67
CA LYS A 67 -6.01 2.15 -8.07
C LYS A 67 -5.32 2.76 -6.87
N ILE A 68 -4.23 2.13 -6.44
CA ILE A 68 -3.50 2.52 -5.24
C ILE A 68 -2.05 2.78 -5.59
N LYS A 69 -1.53 3.90 -5.10
CA LYS A 69 -0.10 4.20 -5.25
C LYS A 69 0.41 4.91 -4.02
N PHE A 70 1.71 4.76 -3.76
CA PHE A 70 2.40 5.51 -2.72
C PHE A 70 2.60 6.96 -3.16
N LEU A 71 2.25 7.89 -2.29
CA LEU A 71 2.59 9.30 -2.46
C LEU A 71 3.93 9.61 -1.78
N THR A 72 4.24 8.92 -0.69
CA THR A 72 5.51 9.02 0.01
C THR A 72 6.56 8.18 -0.72
N ARG A 73 7.77 8.72 -0.91
CA ARG A 73 8.87 7.96 -1.53
C ARG A 73 9.33 6.86 -0.58
N ILE A 74 9.59 5.69 -1.14
CA ILE A 74 10.02 4.52 -0.38
C ILE A 74 11.03 3.72 -1.22
N TYR A 75 12.02 3.14 -0.56
CA TYR A 75 13.00 2.27 -1.19
C TYR A 75 12.56 0.81 -1.01
N HIS A 76 11.93 0.24 -2.04
CA HIS A 76 11.34 -1.11 -1.96
C HIS A 76 11.31 -1.72 -3.36
N CYS A 77 11.68 -3.00 -3.49
CA CYS A 77 11.78 -3.63 -4.80
C CYS A 77 10.43 -3.84 -5.50
N ASN A 78 9.33 -3.81 -4.77
CA ASN A 78 7.98 -3.97 -5.33
C ASN A 78 7.21 -2.65 -5.44
N ILE A 79 7.86 -1.53 -5.15
CA ILE A 79 7.26 -0.19 -5.23
C ILE A 79 8.22 0.71 -6.00
N ASN A 80 7.77 1.27 -7.12
CA ASN A 80 8.64 2.08 -7.96
C ASN A 80 8.67 3.55 -7.51
N GLN A 81 9.49 4.35 -8.18
CA GLN A 81 9.67 5.77 -7.84
C GLN A 81 8.41 6.62 -8.10
N HIS A 82 7.48 6.12 -8.90
CA HIS A 82 6.20 6.78 -9.16
C HIS A 82 5.10 6.34 -8.20
N GLY A 83 5.43 5.48 -7.24
CA GLY A 83 4.49 4.97 -6.26
C GLY A 83 3.71 3.73 -6.70
N GLY A 84 3.97 3.22 -7.90
CA GLY A 84 3.33 2.00 -8.39
C GLY A 84 3.68 0.80 -7.50
N ILE A 85 2.72 -0.08 -7.28
CA ILE A 85 2.85 -1.23 -6.39
C ILE A 85 2.67 -2.51 -7.19
N CYS A 86 3.62 -3.44 -7.08
CA CYS A 86 3.50 -4.77 -7.65
C CYS A 86 2.89 -5.70 -6.59
N LEU A 87 1.58 -5.88 -6.65
CA LEU A 87 0.82 -6.72 -5.73
C LEU A 87 -0.30 -7.38 -6.51
N ASP A 88 -0.35 -8.72 -6.48
CA ASP A 88 -1.26 -9.52 -7.30
C ASP A 88 -2.74 -9.23 -7.06
N ILE A 89 -3.13 -8.97 -5.81
CA ILE A 89 -4.54 -8.67 -5.50
C ILE A 89 -5.00 -7.32 -6.05
N LEU A 90 -4.08 -6.47 -6.48
CA LEU A 90 -4.44 -5.21 -7.17
C LEU A 90 -4.54 -5.39 -8.69
N LYS A 91 -4.32 -6.59 -9.18
CA LYS A 91 -4.32 -6.94 -10.60
C LYS A 91 -5.22 -8.14 -10.85
N ASP A 92 -4.63 -9.23 -11.34
CA ASP A 92 -5.33 -10.44 -11.78
C ASP A 92 -5.89 -11.29 -10.63
N GLN A 93 -5.42 -11.12 -9.40
CA GLN A 93 -5.97 -11.81 -8.23
C GLN A 93 -7.01 -10.98 -7.48
N TRP A 94 -7.43 -9.86 -8.04
CA TRP A 94 -8.52 -9.07 -7.46
C TRP A 94 -9.83 -9.84 -7.49
N SER A 95 -10.62 -9.66 -6.45
CA SER A 95 -11.96 -10.24 -6.32
C SER A 95 -12.86 -9.26 -5.58
N PRO A 96 -14.16 -9.19 -5.90
CA PRO A 96 -15.11 -8.36 -5.13
C PRO A 96 -15.22 -8.72 -3.65
N ALA A 97 -14.72 -9.88 -3.25
CA ALA A 97 -14.67 -10.27 -1.83
C ALA A 97 -13.58 -9.54 -1.06
N LEU A 98 -12.61 -8.94 -1.75
CA LEU A 98 -11.56 -8.15 -1.12
C LEU A 98 -12.09 -6.77 -0.73
N THR A 99 -11.54 -6.22 0.35
CA THR A 99 -11.90 -4.90 0.86
C THR A 99 -10.66 -4.03 0.94
N ILE A 100 -10.86 -2.72 1.10
CA ILE A 100 -9.73 -1.81 1.32
C ILE A 100 -8.94 -2.21 2.57
N SER A 101 -9.63 -2.66 3.63
CA SER A 101 -8.94 -3.15 4.83
C SER A 101 -7.96 -4.28 4.50
N LYS A 102 -8.41 -5.28 3.73
CA LYS A 102 -7.56 -6.40 3.35
C LYS A 102 -6.42 -5.97 2.44
N VAL A 103 -6.69 -5.04 1.51
CA VAL A 103 -5.65 -4.52 0.61
C VAL A 103 -4.58 -3.77 1.40
N LEU A 104 -4.97 -2.90 2.33
CA LEU A 104 -4.02 -2.15 3.15
C LEU A 104 -3.18 -3.08 4.03
N MET A 105 -3.79 -4.11 4.60
CA MET A 105 -3.06 -5.12 5.36
C MET A 105 -2.05 -5.87 4.49
N SER A 106 -2.43 -6.17 3.25
CA SER A 106 -1.52 -6.84 2.29
C SER A 106 -0.35 -5.95 1.90
N ILE A 107 -0.59 -4.64 1.72
CA ILE A 107 0.48 -3.69 1.43
C ILE A 107 1.42 -3.57 2.65
N SER A 108 0.87 -3.52 3.84
CA SER A 108 1.67 -3.49 5.07
C SER A 108 2.55 -4.73 5.19
N SER A 109 1.99 -5.91 4.87
CA SER A 109 2.75 -7.16 4.83
C SER A 109 3.88 -7.13 3.80
N LEU A 110 3.64 -6.48 2.66
CA LEU A 110 4.66 -6.33 1.62
C LEU A 110 5.85 -5.49 2.12
N LEU A 111 5.60 -4.54 3.01
CA LEU A 111 6.68 -3.77 3.64
C LEU A 111 7.51 -4.62 4.59
N SER A 112 6.90 -5.60 5.24
CA SER A 112 7.61 -6.53 6.14
C SER A 112 8.35 -7.61 5.39
N ASP A 113 7.80 -8.06 4.27
CA ASP A 113 8.33 -9.21 3.53
C ASP A 113 8.16 -8.96 2.03
N CYS A 114 9.17 -8.38 1.42
CA CYS A 114 9.14 -8.06 -0.01
C CYS A 114 9.24 -9.33 -0.86
N ASN A 115 8.85 -9.20 -2.13
CA ASN A 115 8.93 -10.28 -3.09
C ASN A 115 10.01 -9.99 -4.14
N PRO A 116 11.28 -10.36 -3.90
CA PRO A 116 12.37 -10.07 -4.83
C PRO A 116 12.33 -10.90 -6.11
N ASP A 117 11.51 -11.95 -6.14
CA ASP A 117 11.37 -12.81 -7.34
C ASP A 117 10.46 -12.20 -8.40
N ASP A 118 9.63 -11.21 -8.02
CA ASP A 118 8.77 -10.48 -8.94
C ASP A 118 8.94 -8.98 -8.71
N PRO A 119 10.12 -8.43 -8.98
CA PRO A 119 10.42 -7.05 -8.64
C PRO A 119 9.87 -6.05 -9.65
N LEU A 120 9.49 -4.88 -9.14
CA LEU A 120 9.19 -3.72 -9.97
C LEU A 120 10.45 -2.89 -10.20
N VAL A 121 11.40 -2.97 -9.27
CA VAL A 121 12.71 -2.29 -9.34
C VAL A 121 13.80 -3.35 -9.21
N PRO A 122 14.28 -3.91 -10.33
CA PRO A 122 15.23 -5.03 -10.28
C PRO A 122 16.54 -4.74 -9.54
N GLU A 123 17.05 -3.51 -9.60
CA GLU A 123 18.28 -3.14 -8.90
C GLU A 123 18.15 -3.30 -7.39
N ILE A 124 16.97 -2.91 -6.86
CA ILE A 124 16.70 -3.02 -5.42
C ILE A 124 16.57 -4.48 -5.02
N ALA A 125 15.91 -5.30 -5.85
CA ALA A 125 15.78 -6.73 -5.59
C ALA A 125 17.14 -7.42 -5.60
N ARG A 126 18.02 -7.06 -6.53
CA ARG A 126 19.38 -7.61 -6.57
C ARG A 126 20.16 -7.26 -5.32
N LEU A 127 20.09 -6.01 -4.88
CA LEU A 127 20.77 -5.59 -3.66
C LEU A 127 20.21 -6.29 -2.43
N TYR A 128 18.89 -6.46 -2.37
CA TYR A 128 18.23 -7.19 -1.29
C TYR A 128 18.79 -8.61 -1.14
N ASN A 129 18.97 -9.31 -2.26
CA ASN A 129 19.48 -10.68 -2.27
C ASN A 129 20.99 -10.74 -2.06
N LYS A 130 21.73 -9.79 -2.57
CA LYS A 130 23.20 -9.81 -2.57
C LYS A 130 23.80 -9.20 -1.30
N ASP A 131 23.23 -8.12 -0.82
CA ASP A 131 23.74 -7.38 0.34
C ASP A 131 22.59 -6.76 1.12
N ARG A 132 21.99 -7.55 1.97
CA ARG A 132 20.82 -7.15 2.76
C ARG A 132 21.14 -5.99 3.69
N ILE A 133 22.33 -5.96 4.27
CA ILE A 133 22.72 -4.92 5.20
C ILE A 133 22.72 -3.57 4.48
N LYS A 134 23.32 -3.51 3.29
CA LYS A 134 23.36 -2.28 2.50
C LYS A 134 21.95 -1.89 2.04
N HIS A 135 21.16 -2.87 1.59
CA HIS A 135 19.77 -2.63 1.22
C HIS A 135 18.99 -1.97 2.36
N ASP A 136 19.08 -2.54 3.56
CA ASP A 136 18.34 -2.06 4.71
C ASP A 136 18.82 -0.68 5.17
N LEU A 137 20.11 -0.38 5.03
CA LEU A 137 20.65 0.95 5.31
C LEU A 137 20.04 2.01 4.39
N ILE A 138 19.99 1.73 3.09
CA ILE A 138 19.41 2.66 2.11
C ILE A 138 17.92 2.85 2.36
N ALA A 139 17.21 1.74 2.61
CA ALA A 139 15.77 1.79 2.91
C ALA A 139 15.52 2.62 4.18
N ARG A 140 16.37 2.47 5.20
CA ARG A 140 16.29 3.26 6.44
C ARG A 140 16.53 4.74 6.17
N GLU A 141 17.53 5.08 5.37
CA GLU A 141 17.81 6.46 5.02
C GLU A 141 16.63 7.11 4.30
N TYR A 142 16.02 6.41 3.34
CA TYR A 142 14.82 6.88 2.66
C TYR A 142 13.68 7.11 3.64
N THR A 143 13.48 6.18 4.58
CA THR A 143 12.43 6.30 5.58
C THR A 143 12.63 7.51 6.48
N GLU A 144 13.86 7.76 6.91
CA GLU A 144 14.20 8.92 7.74
C GLU A 144 14.01 10.24 6.98
N LYS A 145 14.26 10.23 5.67
CA LYS A 145 14.19 11.44 4.85
C LYS A 145 12.77 11.74 4.37
N TYR A 146 11.99 10.73 3.99
CA TYR A 146 10.71 10.90 3.32
C TYR A 146 9.51 10.39 4.11
N GLY A 147 9.71 9.41 4.96
CA GLY A 147 8.63 8.78 5.73
C GLY A 147 8.10 9.54 6.94
#